data_e6120ee6500cd3ef3a024a84c09728a5
#
_entry.id   e6120ee6500cd3ef3a024a84c09728a5
#
_cell.length_a   1.000
_cell.length_b   1.000
_cell.length_c   1.000
_cell.angle_alpha   90.00
_cell.angle_beta   90.00
_cell.angle_gamma   90.00
#
_symmetry.space_group_name_H-M   'P 1'
#
loop_
_entity.id
_entity.type
_entity.pdbx_description
1 polymer ?
#
loop_
_entity_poly.entity_id
_entity_poly.type
_entity_poly.pdbx_seq_one_letter_code
_entity_poly.pdbx_strand_id
1 'polypeptide(L)'
;MATTYVMASEDVLAVMRRVIDVHDVFADIGKHVNIEVLMAWANGDAAVKLHGDRAAAKIKVIGGEERSRGGPDVRIVIDARMFGEMSPRTRMALFAHELYHIELQRHLDGSIKVDAYDRPIIKLIDDDWCINGFQRVAEWYGDASVEVQSYRRVGEVLGQGTLPFGPSAEADDDDDEE
;
A
#
# COMPACT_ATOMS: atom_id res chain seq x y z
N MET A 1 18.49 14.74 11.95
CA MET A 1 17.49 14.60 13.04
C MET A 1 17.14 13.12 13.18
N ALA A 2 16.94 12.63 14.41
CA ALA A 2 16.66 11.22 14.65
C ALA A 2 15.18 10.93 14.36
N THR A 3 14.90 9.83 13.65
CA THR A 3 13.55 9.28 13.48
C THR A 3 13.28 8.29 14.61
N THR A 4 12.14 8.43 15.27
CA THR A 4 11.69 7.51 16.32
C THR A 4 10.68 6.54 15.70
N TYR A 5 10.78 5.26 16.05
CA TYR A 5 9.88 4.20 15.60
C TYR A 5 9.12 3.64 16.79
N VAL A 6 7.81 3.47 16.64
CA VAL A 6 6.92 2.90 17.64
C VAL A 6 6.06 1.84 16.97
N MET A 7 5.76 0.75 17.66
CA MET A 7 4.79 -0.26 17.19
C MET A 7 3.44 0.42 16.91
N ALA A 8 2.81 0.03 15.82
CA ALA A 8 1.48 0.52 15.49
C ALA A 8 0.47 0.10 16.58
N SER A 9 -0.48 1.00 16.87
CA SER A 9 -1.59 0.71 17.78
C SER A 9 -2.56 -0.30 17.17
N GLU A 10 -3.38 -0.92 18.02
CA GLU A 10 -4.41 -1.87 17.58
C GLU A 10 -5.38 -1.26 16.56
N ASP A 11 -5.71 0.02 16.69
CA ASP A 11 -6.58 0.73 15.73
C ASP A 11 -5.95 0.81 14.34
N VAL A 12 -4.64 1.05 14.25
CA VAL A 12 -3.91 1.05 12.98
C VAL A 12 -3.86 -0.35 12.36
N LEU A 13 -3.58 -1.36 13.19
CA LEU A 13 -3.57 -2.76 12.74
C LEU A 13 -4.95 -3.24 12.29
N ALA A 14 -6.03 -2.75 12.92
CA ALA A 14 -7.41 -3.04 12.51
C ALA A 14 -7.71 -2.51 11.09
N VAL A 15 -7.15 -1.36 10.69
CA VAL A 15 -7.28 -0.87 9.31
C VAL A 15 -6.64 -1.84 8.32
N MET A 16 -5.41 -2.31 8.60
CA MET A 16 -4.72 -3.28 7.75
C MET A 16 -5.51 -4.59 7.63
N ARG A 17 -5.96 -5.16 8.76
CA ARG A 17 -6.77 -6.39 8.75
C ARG A 17 -8.03 -6.23 7.92
N ARG A 18 -8.73 -5.09 8.06
CA ARG A 18 -9.91 -4.81 7.24
C ARG A 18 -9.61 -4.79 5.74
N VAL A 19 -8.45 -4.27 5.32
CA VAL A 19 -8.02 -4.32 3.91
C VAL A 19 -7.83 -5.76 3.45
N ILE A 20 -7.17 -6.59 4.27
CA ILE A 20 -6.96 -8.01 3.97
C ILE A 20 -8.31 -8.75 3.86
N ASP A 21 -9.26 -8.47 4.76
CA ASP A 21 -10.57 -9.13 4.79
C ASP A 21 -11.48 -8.72 3.62
N VAL A 22 -11.35 -7.49 3.14
CA VAL A 22 -12.21 -6.96 2.05
C VAL A 22 -11.71 -7.40 0.67
N HIS A 23 -10.40 -7.65 0.51
CA HIS A 23 -9.81 -7.96 -0.78
C HIS A 23 -9.22 -9.38 -0.81
N ASP A 24 -9.90 -10.31 -1.46
CA ASP A 24 -9.51 -11.74 -1.56
C ASP A 24 -8.08 -11.95 -2.03
N VAL A 25 -7.54 -11.03 -2.83
CA VAL A 25 -6.15 -11.09 -3.32
C VAL A 25 -5.13 -11.10 -2.19
N PHE A 26 -5.46 -10.58 -1.01
CA PHE A 26 -4.61 -10.56 0.17
C PHE A 26 -4.86 -11.70 1.16
N ALA A 27 -5.80 -12.62 0.86
CA ALA A 27 -6.19 -13.69 1.79
C ALA A 27 -5.02 -14.58 2.19
N ASP A 28 -4.14 -14.94 1.24
CA ASP A 28 -2.96 -15.75 1.54
C ASP A 28 -1.89 -14.97 2.30
N ILE A 29 -1.76 -13.66 2.05
CA ILE A 29 -0.87 -12.78 2.82
C ILE A 29 -1.34 -12.77 4.29
N GLY A 30 -2.63 -12.56 4.54
CA GLY A 30 -3.20 -12.55 5.88
C GLY A 30 -3.02 -13.87 6.65
N LYS A 31 -2.96 -15.01 5.94
CA LYS A 31 -2.80 -16.34 6.56
C LYS A 31 -1.35 -16.72 6.81
N HIS A 32 -0.43 -16.33 5.93
CA HIS A 32 0.91 -16.91 5.87
C HIS A 32 2.04 -15.92 6.17
N VAL A 33 1.79 -14.61 6.12
CA VAL A 33 2.82 -13.59 6.30
C VAL A 33 2.69 -12.91 7.66
N ASN A 34 3.75 -12.95 8.46
CA ASN A 34 3.83 -12.17 9.69
C ASN A 34 4.28 -10.73 9.36
N ILE A 35 3.35 -9.78 9.47
CA ILE A 35 3.57 -8.36 9.14
C ILE A 35 3.72 -7.54 10.42
N GLU A 36 4.84 -6.84 10.55
CA GLU A 36 5.05 -5.82 11.57
C GLU A 36 4.79 -4.43 10.99
N VAL A 37 4.02 -3.61 11.70
CA VAL A 37 3.76 -2.22 11.32
C VAL A 37 4.38 -1.28 12.34
N LEU A 38 5.25 -0.37 11.87
CA LEU A 38 5.87 0.66 12.68
C LEU A 38 5.38 2.05 12.26
N MET A 39 5.06 2.87 13.25
CA MET A 39 4.80 4.29 13.08
C MET A 39 6.10 5.06 13.27
N ALA A 40 6.52 5.82 12.27
CA ALA A 40 7.73 6.62 12.28
C ALA A 40 7.41 8.10 12.54
N TRP A 41 8.14 8.71 13.45
CA TRP A 41 8.03 10.12 13.82
C TRP A 41 9.34 10.84 13.58
N ALA A 42 9.29 12.02 12.96
CA ALA A 42 10.42 12.92 12.83
C ALA A 42 10.02 14.37 13.14
N ASN A 43 10.90 15.12 13.78
CA ASN A 43 10.69 16.52 14.07
C ASN A 43 11.02 17.36 12.82
N GLY A 44 9.99 17.92 12.19
CA GLY A 44 10.13 18.94 11.13
C GLY A 44 10.33 18.43 9.71
N ASP A 45 10.57 17.13 9.48
CA ASP A 45 10.71 16.53 8.14
C ASP A 45 9.87 15.25 8.01
N ALA A 46 9.81 14.67 6.80
CA ALA A 46 9.18 13.37 6.62
C ALA A 46 9.93 12.29 7.39
N ALA A 47 9.21 11.49 8.17
CA ALA A 47 9.77 10.37 8.90
C ALA A 47 10.09 9.18 8.00
N VAL A 48 9.40 9.07 6.86
CA VAL A 48 9.63 8.05 5.84
C VAL A 48 10.07 8.72 4.54
N LYS A 49 11.14 8.17 3.95
CA LYS A 49 11.66 8.61 2.65
C LYS A 49 11.89 7.40 1.76
N LEU A 50 11.56 7.55 0.47
CA LEU A 50 11.84 6.59 -0.59
C LEU A 50 12.62 7.33 -1.68
N HIS A 51 13.81 6.82 -2.05
CA HIS A 51 14.70 7.45 -3.04
C HIS A 51 15.05 8.94 -2.76
N GLY A 52 14.97 9.37 -1.49
CA GLY A 52 15.21 10.76 -1.06
C GLY A 52 13.95 11.61 -0.93
N ASP A 53 12.85 11.20 -1.54
CA ASP A 53 11.57 11.89 -1.50
C ASP A 53 10.71 11.46 -0.30
N ARG A 54 9.79 12.34 0.09
CA ARG A 54 8.82 12.06 1.16
C ARG A 54 7.88 10.93 0.71
N ALA A 55 7.71 9.93 1.59
CA ALA A 55 6.76 8.85 1.37
C ALA A 55 5.84 8.70 2.58
N ALA A 56 4.60 8.30 2.34
CA ALA A 56 3.62 8.03 3.41
C ALA A 56 3.93 6.73 4.14
N ALA A 57 4.43 5.73 3.42
CA ALA A 57 4.89 4.46 3.96
C ALA A 57 6.02 3.88 3.12
N LYS A 58 6.59 2.81 3.59
CA LYS A 58 7.49 1.92 2.84
C LYS A 58 7.42 0.52 3.42
N ILE A 59 7.62 -0.46 2.55
CA ILE A 59 7.65 -1.87 2.90
C ILE A 59 9.04 -2.48 2.70
N LYS A 60 9.40 -3.48 3.49
CA LYS A 60 10.59 -4.29 3.28
C LYS A 60 10.40 -5.73 3.73
N VAL A 61 10.99 -6.67 3.01
CA VAL A 61 11.15 -8.06 3.48
C VAL A 61 12.26 -8.10 4.53
N ILE A 62 12.03 -8.84 5.59
CA ILE A 62 12.97 -9.00 6.70
C ILE A 62 13.95 -10.13 6.37
N GLY A 63 15.21 -9.90 6.67
CA GLY A 63 16.28 -10.87 6.39
C GLY A 63 16.18 -12.14 7.24
N GLY A 64 16.75 -13.24 6.72
CA GLY A 64 16.65 -14.56 7.36
C GLY A 64 17.18 -14.61 8.79
N GLU A 65 18.19 -13.82 9.15
CA GLU A 65 18.70 -13.77 10.51
C GLU A 65 17.67 -13.23 11.52
N GLU A 66 16.98 -12.14 11.19
CA GLU A 66 15.94 -11.56 12.06
C GLU A 66 14.71 -12.49 12.12
N ARG A 67 14.32 -13.06 10.97
CA ARG A 67 13.22 -14.04 10.87
C ARG A 67 13.50 -15.30 11.70
N SER A 68 14.72 -15.85 11.65
CA SER A 68 15.10 -17.05 12.43
C SER A 68 15.00 -16.85 13.94
N ARG A 69 15.07 -15.60 14.41
CA ARG A 69 14.89 -15.22 15.81
C ARG A 69 13.44 -14.92 16.20
N GLY A 70 12.48 -15.24 15.35
CA GLY A 70 11.05 -14.98 15.57
C GLY A 70 10.59 -13.59 15.12
N GLY A 71 11.42 -12.84 14.40
CA GLY A 71 11.04 -11.55 13.79
C GLY A 71 9.97 -11.69 12.71
N PRO A 72 9.41 -10.57 12.21
CA PRO A 72 8.39 -10.59 11.17
C PRO A 72 8.95 -11.05 9.82
N ASP A 73 8.06 -11.35 8.87
CA ASP A 73 8.45 -11.61 7.48
C ASP A 73 8.62 -10.32 6.70
N VAL A 74 7.72 -9.39 6.98
CA VAL A 74 7.63 -8.10 6.31
C VAL A 74 7.45 -6.99 7.36
N ARG A 75 8.05 -5.85 7.11
CA ARG A 75 7.86 -4.65 7.92
C ARG A 75 7.36 -3.52 7.06
N ILE A 76 6.22 -2.94 7.45
CA ILE A 76 5.67 -1.70 6.90
C ILE A 76 6.02 -0.57 7.87
N VAL A 77 6.63 0.50 7.36
CA VAL A 77 6.95 1.70 8.13
C VAL A 77 6.11 2.85 7.59
N ILE A 78 5.29 3.44 8.44
CA ILE A 78 4.33 4.49 8.09
C ILE A 78 4.78 5.81 8.70
N ASP A 79 4.73 6.91 7.94
CA ASP A 79 4.88 8.26 8.48
C ASP A 79 3.65 8.59 9.33
N ALA A 80 3.84 8.67 10.65
CA ALA A 80 2.75 8.79 11.60
C ALA A 80 1.98 10.11 11.46
N ARG A 81 2.66 11.20 11.07
CA ARG A 81 2.03 12.50 10.85
C ARG A 81 1.15 12.46 9.61
N MET A 82 1.69 11.99 8.48
CA MET A 82 0.91 11.88 7.24
C MET A 82 -0.30 10.96 7.44
N PHE A 83 -0.11 9.81 8.08
CA PHE A 83 -1.20 8.88 8.37
C PHE A 83 -2.29 9.49 9.25
N GLY A 84 -1.90 10.31 10.25
CA GLY A 84 -2.84 11.02 11.12
C GLY A 84 -3.76 11.99 10.37
N GLU A 85 -3.26 12.60 9.31
CA GLU A 85 -4.00 13.56 8.47
C GLU A 85 -4.90 12.88 7.41
N MET A 86 -4.73 11.55 7.17
CA MET A 86 -5.49 10.81 6.16
C MET A 86 -6.91 10.50 6.60
N SER A 87 -7.84 10.53 5.64
CA SER A 87 -9.20 9.98 5.81
C SER A 87 -9.14 8.46 6.07
N PRO A 88 -10.19 7.86 6.68
CA PRO A 88 -10.24 6.40 6.87
C PRO A 88 -10.06 5.62 5.56
N ARG A 89 -10.64 6.10 4.45
CA ARG A 89 -10.52 5.46 3.14
C ARG A 89 -9.10 5.57 2.58
N THR A 90 -8.43 6.71 2.76
CA THR A 90 -7.04 6.91 2.34
C THR A 90 -6.08 6.02 3.13
N ARG A 91 -6.33 5.80 4.45
CA ARG A 91 -5.55 4.87 5.27
C ARG A 91 -5.68 3.43 4.77
N MET A 92 -6.89 3.02 4.38
CA MET A 92 -7.10 1.70 3.76
C MET A 92 -6.38 1.58 2.42
N ALA A 93 -6.44 2.62 1.57
CA ALA A 93 -5.74 2.65 0.29
C ALA A 93 -4.22 2.54 0.46
N LEU A 94 -3.64 3.22 1.47
CA LEU A 94 -2.22 3.11 1.78
C LEU A 94 -1.82 1.67 2.15
N PHE A 95 -2.60 1.00 3.01
CA PHE A 95 -2.34 -0.40 3.35
C PHE A 95 -2.52 -1.32 2.15
N ALA A 96 -3.53 -1.09 1.30
CA ALA A 96 -3.72 -1.87 0.08
C ALA A 96 -2.51 -1.75 -0.85
N HIS A 97 -1.96 -0.53 -1.00
CA HIS A 97 -0.75 -0.26 -1.78
C HIS A 97 0.45 -1.05 -1.23
N GLU A 98 0.75 -0.94 0.07
CA GLU A 98 1.88 -1.63 0.69
C GLU A 98 1.74 -3.17 0.64
N LEU A 99 0.52 -3.69 0.84
CA LEU A 99 0.25 -5.12 0.75
C LEU A 99 0.37 -5.64 -0.68
N TYR A 100 0.04 -4.81 -1.68
CA TYR A 100 0.13 -5.20 -3.09
C TYR A 100 1.57 -5.42 -3.56
N HIS A 101 2.55 -4.81 -2.89
CA HIS A 101 3.96 -5.12 -3.12
C HIS A 101 4.36 -6.55 -2.76
N ILE A 102 3.58 -7.26 -1.91
CA ILE A 102 3.95 -8.59 -1.40
C ILE A 102 3.57 -9.66 -2.40
N GLU A 103 4.55 -10.32 -3.01
CA GLU A 103 4.35 -11.51 -3.83
C GLU A 103 4.86 -12.76 -3.09
N LEU A 104 3.94 -13.70 -2.83
CA LEU A 104 4.28 -15.03 -2.30
C LEU A 104 4.79 -15.92 -3.42
N GLN A 105 6.02 -16.40 -3.30
CA GLN A 105 6.58 -17.33 -4.28
C GLN A 105 5.87 -18.69 -4.20
N ARG A 106 5.53 -19.27 -5.38
CA ARG A 106 4.79 -20.54 -5.46
C ARG A 106 5.54 -21.59 -6.26
N HIS A 107 5.30 -22.84 -5.95
CA HIS A 107 5.63 -23.98 -6.77
C HIS A 107 4.69 -24.08 -7.98
N LEU A 108 5.01 -24.98 -8.93
CA LEU A 108 4.18 -25.21 -10.11
C LEU A 108 2.79 -25.77 -9.78
N ASP A 109 2.64 -26.41 -8.63
CA ASP A 109 1.35 -26.95 -8.11
C ASP A 109 0.52 -25.90 -7.38
N GLY A 110 1.00 -24.64 -7.29
CA GLY A 110 0.34 -23.52 -6.62
C GLY A 110 0.62 -23.41 -5.12
N SER A 111 1.31 -24.37 -4.49
CA SER A 111 1.68 -24.30 -3.08
C SER A 111 2.71 -23.18 -2.83
N ILE A 112 2.64 -22.55 -1.65
CA ILE A 112 3.56 -21.48 -1.27
C ILE A 112 4.94 -22.09 -0.98
N LYS A 113 5.99 -21.50 -1.56
CA LYS A 113 7.38 -21.85 -1.24
C LYS A 113 7.74 -21.34 0.15
N VAL A 114 8.40 -22.20 0.91
CA VAL A 114 8.88 -21.87 2.26
C VAL A 114 10.41 -21.99 2.33
N ASP A 115 11.02 -21.26 3.27
CA ASP A 115 12.43 -21.34 3.58
C ASP A 115 12.74 -22.50 4.56
N ALA A 116 13.99 -22.60 5.00
CA ALA A 116 14.45 -23.62 5.95
C ALA A 116 13.78 -23.54 7.34
N TYR A 117 13.05 -22.47 7.63
CA TYR A 117 12.33 -22.23 8.88
C TYR A 117 10.81 -22.35 8.71
N ASP A 118 10.37 -22.97 7.60
CA ASP A 118 8.95 -23.14 7.24
C ASP A 118 8.18 -21.81 7.10
N ARG A 119 8.89 -20.75 6.67
CA ARG A 119 8.33 -19.41 6.48
C ARG A 119 8.23 -19.06 4.99
N PRO A 120 7.21 -18.31 4.56
CA PRO A 120 6.98 -18.03 3.15
C PRO A 120 8.16 -17.29 2.51
N ILE A 121 8.53 -17.69 1.30
CA ILE A 121 9.48 -16.94 0.49
C ILE A 121 8.73 -15.81 -0.19
N ILE A 122 9.14 -14.58 0.13
CA ILE A 122 8.49 -13.35 -0.30
C ILE A 122 9.42 -12.59 -1.25
N LYS A 123 8.85 -12.07 -2.31
CA LYS A 123 9.44 -11.08 -3.19
C LYS A 123 8.61 -9.80 -3.12
N LEU A 124 9.24 -8.63 -3.13
CA LEU A 124 8.53 -7.39 -3.38
C LEU A 124 8.47 -7.17 -4.88
N ILE A 125 7.28 -6.84 -5.37
CA ILE A 125 7.06 -6.40 -6.74
C ILE A 125 7.08 -4.87 -6.80
N ASP A 126 7.56 -4.35 -7.91
CA ASP A 126 7.55 -2.92 -8.17
C ASP A 126 6.13 -2.45 -8.55
N ASP A 127 5.91 -1.15 -8.45
CA ASP A 127 4.69 -0.51 -8.91
C ASP A 127 4.44 -0.82 -10.39
N ASP A 128 3.19 -1.13 -10.75
CA ASP A 128 2.77 -1.48 -12.11
C ASP A 128 2.16 -0.29 -12.89
N TRP A 129 2.05 0.87 -12.24
CA TRP A 129 1.47 2.06 -12.83
C TRP A 129 2.51 3.15 -13.10
N CYS A 130 2.22 3.99 -14.10
CA CYS A 130 3.15 4.99 -14.63
C CYS A 130 3.57 6.09 -13.64
N ILE A 131 2.96 6.16 -12.46
CA ILE A 131 3.27 7.13 -11.40
C ILE A 131 3.34 6.43 -10.03
N ASN A 132 4.32 5.56 -9.86
CA ASN A 132 4.62 4.87 -8.60
C ASN A 132 3.36 4.40 -7.85
N GLY A 133 2.68 3.38 -8.40
CA GLY A 133 1.46 2.86 -7.79
C GLY A 133 0.93 1.61 -8.46
N PHE A 134 -0.22 1.15 -8.01
CA PHE A 134 -0.89 -0.03 -8.53
C PHE A 134 -2.24 0.34 -9.13
N GLN A 135 -2.48 -0.03 -10.40
CA GLN A 135 -3.73 0.22 -11.09
C GLN A 135 -4.93 -0.31 -10.29
N ARG A 136 -4.81 -1.51 -9.74
CA ARG A 136 -5.87 -2.15 -8.97
C ARG A 136 -6.25 -1.36 -7.70
N VAL A 137 -5.27 -0.77 -7.03
CA VAL A 137 -5.51 0.08 -5.85
C VAL A 137 -6.23 1.37 -6.25
N ALA A 138 -5.84 1.98 -7.38
CA ALA A 138 -6.53 3.13 -7.94
C ALA A 138 -8.00 2.81 -8.30
N GLU A 139 -8.28 1.65 -8.91
CA GLU A 139 -9.62 1.18 -9.23
C GLU A 139 -10.50 1.00 -7.97
N TRP A 140 -9.96 0.42 -6.90
CA TRP A 140 -10.71 0.16 -5.68
C TRP A 140 -11.01 1.41 -4.86
N TYR A 141 -10.07 2.32 -4.79
CA TYR A 141 -10.14 3.46 -3.86
C TYR A 141 -10.34 4.81 -4.57
N GLY A 142 -10.14 4.88 -5.90
CA GLY A 142 -10.31 6.12 -6.65
C GLY A 142 -9.54 7.28 -6.04
N ASP A 143 -10.20 8.40 -5.81
CA ASP A 143 -9.61 9.63 -5.26
C ASP A 143 -8.93 9.47 -3.89
N ALA A 144 -9.26 8.42 -3.15
CA ALA A 144 -8.64 8.13 -1.86
C ALA A 144 -7.30 7.37 -1.98
N SER A 145 -6.98 6.83 -3.17
CA SER A 145 -5.73 6.13 -3.38
C SER A 145 -4.55 7.10 -3.49
N VAL A 146 -3.39 6.64 -3.05
CA VAL A 146 -2.14 7.42 -3.17
C VAL A 146 -1.74 7.61 -4.63
N GLU A 147 -2.07 6.64 -5.48
CA GLU A 147 -1.86 6.64 -6.93
C GLU A 147 -2.59 7.82 -7.59
N VAL A 148 -3.90 7.92 -7.38
CA VAL A 148 -4.72 8.99 -7.96
C VAL A 148 -4.35 10.36 -7.41
N GLN A 149 -4.06 10.45 -6.10
CA GLN A 149 -3.59 11.70 -5.49
C GLN A 149 -2.24 12.15 -6.05
N SER A 150 -1.31 11.23 -6.27
CA SER A 150 -0.01 11.53 -6.88
C SER A 150 -0.18 11.98 -8.33
N TYR A 151 -1.02 11.30 -9.11
CA TYR A 151 -1.33 11.68 -10.49
C TYR A 151 -1.92 13.09 -10.59
N ARG A 152 -2.90 13.43 -9.75
CA ARG A 152 -3.51 14.76 -9.73
C ARG A 152 -2.50 15.85 -9.42
N ARG A 153 -1.63 15.62 -8.42
CA ARG A 153 -0.57 16.59 -8.09
C ARG A 153 0.36 16.84 -9.27
N VAL A 154 0.74 15.80 -10.00
CA VAL A 154 1.55 15.94 -11.22
C VAL A 154 0.77 16.65 -12.32
N GLY A 155 -0.51 16.31 -12.52
CA GLY A 155 -1.40 16.96 -13.48
C GLY A 155 -1.58 18.45 -13.21
N GLU A 156 -1.74 18.85 -11.96
CA GLU A 156 -1.83 20.27 -11.54
C GLU A 156 -0.53 21.03 -11.85
N VAL A 157 0.63 20.42 -11.55
CA VAL A 157 1.95 21.03 -11.85
C VAL A 157 2.20 21.16 -13.33
N LEU A 158 1.74 20.20 -14.15
CA LEU A 158 1.92 20.21 -15.61
C LEU A 158 0.80 20.96 -16.35
N GLY A 159 -0.21 21.51 -15.67
CA GLY A 159 -1.36 22.18 -16.27
C GLY A 159 -2.29 21.24 -17.05
N GLN A 160 -2.23 19.93 -16.82
CA GLN A 160 -3.07 18.91 -17.43
C GLN A 160 -4.09 18.43 -16.42
N GLY A 161 -5.25 19.08 -16.33
CA GLY A 161 -6.26 18.87 -15.27
C GLY A 161 -7.24 17.72 -15.47
N THR A 162 -7.03 16.76 -16.39
CA THR A 162 -8.02 15.69 -16.62
C THR A 162 -7.39 14.31 -16.51
N LEU A 163 -7.88 13.51 -15.55
CA LEU A 163 -7.55 12.09 -15.47
C LEU A 163 -8.20 11.35 -16.65
N PRO A 164 -7.52 10.34 -17.25
CA PRO A 164 -8.12 9.50 -18.29
C PRO A 164 -9.28 8.62 -17.79
N PHE A 165 -9.60 8.68 -16.49
CA PHE A 165 -10.66 7.91 -15.81
C PHE A 165 -11.68 8.83 -15.15
N GLY A 166 -12.11 9.90 -15.82
CA GLY A 166 -13.30 10.65 -15.42
C GLY A 166 -14.53 9.73 -15.46
N PRO A 167 -15.59 10.01 -14.66
CA PRO A 167 -16.84 9.31 -14.82
C PRO A 167 -17.24 9.39 -16.28
N SER A 168 -17.59 8.23 -16.88
CA SER A 168 -18.18 8.16 -18.21
C SER A 168 -19.30 9.18 -18.24
N ALA A 169 -19.23 10.13 -19.16
CA ALA A 169 -20.35 11.02 -19.43
C ALA A 169 -21.55 10.09 -19.67
N GLU A 170 -22.56 10.18 -18.80
CA GLU A 170 -23.84 9.60 -19.06
C GLU A 170 -24.27 10.16 -20.41
N ALA A 171 -24.52 9.28 -21.37
CA ALA A 171 -25.15 9.65 -22.63
C ALA A 171 -26.53 10.17 -22.25
N ASP A 172 -26.75 11.45 -22.37
CA ASP A 172 -28.08 12.04 -22.40
C ASP A 172 -28.76 11.46 -23.62
N ASP A 173 -29.57 10.43 -23.44
CA ASP A 173 -30.59 10.00 -24.39
C ASP A 173 -31.66 11.09 -24.41
N ASP A 174 -31.45 12.12 -25.24
CA ASP A 174 -32.53 13.01 -25.68
C ASP A 174 -33.41 12.21 -26.64
N ASP A 175 -34.45 11.58 -26.09
CA ASP A 175 -35.64 11.17 -26.82
C ASP A 175 -36.38 12.43 -27.31
N ASP A 176 -36.05 12.89 -28.50
CA ASP A 176 -36.94 13.79 -29.25
C ASP A 176 -38.00 12.94 -29.95
N GLU A 177 -39.18 12.86 -29.33
CA GLU A 177 -40.43 12.51 -29.99
C GLU A 177 -40.83 13.64 -30.96
N GLU A 178 -40.98 13.30 -32.23
CA GLU A 178 -41.99 13.83 -33.15
C GLU A 178 -42.46 12.78 -34.17
#